data_2277a3e979c306dc3e33768fd93fb80e
#
_entry.id   2277a3e979c306dc3e33768fd93fb80e
#
_cell.length_a   1.000
_cell.length_b   1.000
_cell.length_c   1.000
_cell.angle_alpha   90.00
_cell.angle_beta   90.00
_cell.angle_gamma   90.00
#
_symmetry.space_group_name_H-M   'P 1'
#
loop_
_entity.id
_entity.type
_entity.pdbx_description
1 polymer ?
#
loop_
_entity_poly.entity_id
_entity_poly.type
_entity_poly.pdbx_seq_one_letter_code
_entity_poly.pdbx_strand_id
1 'polypeptide(L)'
;MEKTPGIRSTVSRRNFLSGTAAVGGGLLAMDMAGNPAHAAVPKPSQASAPLSEKQIAALPRVKQEMVAPPFLPKHEQVATGGPKVVEVRLDIEEKKMVLDDEGAEIWALTFNGSVPGPMIVVHQDDYVELTLVNPETSAMEHNIDFHASTGALGGGGLTHVSPGEEAVLRFRATKAGVFVYHCAPGGAMIPYHVCHGMNGAIMVLPRDGLKAADGTPIRYDRAYYIGEQDYYLAKDEHDEYIKYETAGEDYADSLRVMATL
;
A
#
# COMPACT_ATOMS: atom_id res chain seq x y z
N MET A 1 17.71 -54.09 -5.85
CA MET A 1 17.20 -52.77 -5.38
C MET A 1 18.24 -51.72 -5.74
N GLU A 2 18.02 -51.11 -6.87
CA GLU A 2 18.94 -50.15 -7.50
C GLU A 2 18.57 -48.74 -7.01
N LYS A 3 19.54 -48.02 -6.46
CA LYS A 3 19.35 -46.64 -5.98
C LYS A 3 19.54 -45.66 -7.14
N THR A 4 18.48 -44.95 -7.52
CA THR A 4 18.53 -43.85 -8.47
C THR A 4 19.31 -42.67 -7.89
N PRO A 5 20.27 -42.04 -8.57
CA PRO A 5 20.99 -40.88 -8.07
C PRO A 5 20.14 -39.60 -8.22
N GLY A 6 19.94 -38.90 -7.14
CA GLY A 6 19.29 -37.58 -7.11
C GLY A 6 20.18 -36.51 -7.75
N ILE A 7 19.66 -35.85 -8.76
CA ILE A 7 20.28 -34.69 -9.40
C ILE A 7 20.12 -33.46 -8.47
N ARG A 8 21.20 -33.03 -7.83
CA ARG A 8 21.29 -31.74 -7.20
C ARG A 8 21.75 -30.69 -8.23
N SER A 9 20.87 -29.86 -8.72
CA SER A 9 21.26 -28.69 -9.50
C SER A 9 21.50 -27.50 -8.56
N THR A 10 22.75 -27.14 -8.33
CA THR A 10 23.12 -25.87 -7.67
C THR A 10 23.20 -24.77 -8.72
N VAL A 11 22.18 -23.91 -8.79
CA VAL A 11 22.24 -22.72 -9.63
C VAL A 11 23.00 -21.62 -8.87
N SER A 12 24.18 -21.26 -9.39
CA SER A 12 25.01 -20.19 -8.83
C SER A 12 24.38 -18.82 -9.16
N ARG A 13 24.47 -17.85 -8.22
CA ARG A 13 24.01 -16.46 -8.42
C ARG A 13 24.56 -15.78 -9.68
N ARG A 14 25.74 -16.19 -10.13
CA ARG A 14 26.37 -15.69 -11.37
C ARG A 14 25.64 -16.19 -12.62
N ASN A 15 25.10 -17.40 -12.62
CA ASN A 15 24.38 -17.98 -13.76
C ASN A 15 22.94 -17.45 -13.85
N PHE A 16 22.37 -16.99 -12.73
CA PHE A 16 21.06 -16.33 -12.73
C PHE A 16 21.10 -14.96 -13.42
N LEU A 17 22.15 -14.15 -13.16
CA LEU A 17 22.30 -12.83 -13.77
C LEU A 17 22.68 -12.89 -15.26
N SER A 18 23.42 -13.92 -15.70
CA SER A 18 23.72 -14.10 -17.11
C SER A 18 22.58 -14.71 -17.93
N GLY A 19 21.65 -15.44 -17.29
CA GLY A 19 20.46 -15.99 -17.94
C GLY A 19 19.39 -14.93 -18.27
N THR A 20 19.26 -13.91 -17.43
CA THR A 20 18.28 -12.82 -17.64
C THR A 20 18.68 -11.86 -18.80
N ALA A 21 19.96 -11.72 -19.10
CA ALA A 21 20.40 -10.90 -20.23
C ALA A 21 20.15 -11.56 -21.60
N ALA A 22 20.11 -12.89 -21.67
CA ALA A 22 19.87 -13.63 -22.92
C ALA A 22 18.36 -13.74 -23.27
N VAL A 23 17.46 -13.67 -22.28
CA VAL A 23 16.01 -13.72 -22.52
C VAL A 23 15.47 -12.35 -22.98
N GLY A 24 16.07 -11.24 -22.56
CA GLY A 24 15.70 -9.89 -23.02
C GLY A 24 16.01 -9.61 -24.49
N GLY A 25 17.04 -10.24 -25.04
CA GLY A 25 17.42 -10.08 -26.46
C GLY A 25 16.60 -10.91 -27.44
N GLY A 26 16.03 -12.04 -26.98
CA GLY A 26 15.24 -12.94 -27.83
C GLY A 26 13.79 -12.50 -28.04
N LEU A 27 13.23 -11.74 -27.13
CA LEU A 27 11.84 -11.24 -27.21
C LEU A 27 11.68 -10.05 -28.17
N LEU A 28 12.74 -9.33 -28.49
CA LEU A 28 12.70 -8.20 -29.45
C LEU A 28 12.78 -8.66 -30.91
N ALA A 29 13.15 -9.92 -31.19
CA ALA A 29 13.28 -10.43 -32.55
C ALA A 29 12.06 -11.22 -33.06
N MET A 30 11.08 -11.53 -32.23
CA MET A 30 9.88 -12.31 -32.61
C MET A 30 8.64 -11.49 -32.92
N ASP A 31 8.68 -10.16 -32.75
CA ASP A 31 7.48 -9.31 -32.89
C ASP A 31 7.30 -8.68 -34.28
N MET A 32 8.00 -9.18 -35.30
CA MET A 32 7.90 -8.67 -36.69
C MET A 32 6.95 -9.49 -37.58
N ALA A 33 6.22 -10.46 -37.02
CA ALA A 33 5.20 -11.21 -37.77
C ALA A 33 3.79 -10.91 -37.20
N GLY A 34 3.23 -9.83 -37.67
CA GLY A 34 1.81 -9.53 -37.82
C GLY A 34 0.80 -10.18 -36.85
N ASN A 35 0.71 -9.74 -35.60
CA ASN A 35 -0.45 -10.02 -34.76
C ASN A 35 -1.21 -8.68 -34.50
N PRO A 36 -2.43 -8.46 -35.02
CA PRO A 36 -3.13 -7.17 -34.93
C PRO A 36 -3.90 -6.95 -33.64
N ALA A 37 -3.40 -7.42 -32.51
CA ALA A 37 -4.13 -7.34 -31.21
C ALA A 37 -3.33 -6.72 -30.04
N HIS A 38 -2.34 -5.88 -30.30
CA HIS A 38 -1.88 -4.96 -29.28
C HIS A 38 -2.71 -3.69 -29.36
N ALA A 39 -3.80 -3.65 -28.59
CA ALA A 39 -4.49 -2.39 -28.30
C ALA A 39 -3.43 -1.37 -27.84
N ALA A 40 -3.32 -0.26 -28.56
CA ALA A 40 -2.38 0.79 -28.21
C ALA A 40 -2.60 1.18 -26.75
N VAL A 41 -1.60 0.97 -25.90
CA VAL A 41 -1.61 1.48 -24.53
C VAL A 41 -1.86 2.98 -24.63
N PRO A 42 -2.94 3.50 -24.05
CA PRO A 42 -3.22 4.94 -24.11
C PRO A 42 -1.98 5.66 -23.61
N LYS A 43 -1.48 6.63 -24.39
CA LYS A 43 -0.39 7.50 -23.94
C LYS A 43 -0.82 8.08 -22.60
N PRO A 44 0.00 7.97 -21.53
CA PRO A 44 -0.34 8.58 -20.26
C PRO A 44 -0.63 10.06 -20.50
N SER A 45 -1.79 10.51 -20.04
CA SER A 45 -2.12 11.94 -20.03
C SER A 45 -0.94 12.69 -19.42
N GLN A 46 -0.39 13.67 -20.15
CA GLN A 46 0.69 14.48 -19.59
C GLN A 46 0.14 15.17 -18.35
N ALA A 47 0.72 14.88 -17.20
CA ALA A 47 0.37 15.57 -15.97
C ALA A 47 0.51 17.09 -16.20
N SER A 48 -0.52 17.86 -15.89
CA SER A 48 -0.46 19.31 -15.97
C SER A 48 0.67 19.83 -15.05
N ALA A 49 1.25 20.98 -15.36
CA ALA A 49 2.30 21.56 -14.50
C ALA A 49 1.83 21.68 -13.03
N PRO A 50 2.72 21.45 -12.05
CA PRO A 50 2.34 21.61 -10.65
C PRO A 50 1.90 23.05 -10.34
N LEU A 51 0.85 23.18 -9.53
CA LEU A 51 0.36 24.48 -9.07
C LEU A 51 1.32 25.07 -8.03
N SER A 52 1.38 26.40 -7.99
CA SER A 52 2.06 27.12 -6.91
C SER A 52 1.30 26.99 -5.59
N GLU A 53 1.98 27.18 -4.45
CA GLU A 53 1.36 27.14 -3.13
C GLU A 53 0.14 28.07 -3.01
N LYS A 54 0.21 29.29 -3.59
CA LYS A 54 -0.91 30.23 -3.62
C LYS A 54 -2.12 29.68 -4.40
N GLN A 55 -1.87 28.99 -5.49
CA GLN A 55 -2.94 28.35 -6.28
C GLN A 55 -3.53 27.15 -5.54
N ILE A 56 -2.70 26.33 -4.89
CA ILE A 56 -3.17 25.21 -4.07
C ILE A 56 -4.02 25.70 -2.91
N ALA A 57 -3.59 26.76 -2.23
CA ALA A 57 -4.36 27.36 -1.13
C ALA A 57 -5.73 27.91 -1.54
N ALA A 58 -5.90 28.25 -2.82
CA ALA A 58 -7.16 28.72 -3.40
C ALA A 58 -8.08 27.60 -3.90
N LEU A 59 -7.63 26.34 -3.90
CA LEU A 59 -8.45 25.22 -4.34
C LEU A 59 -9.60 24.95 -3.35
N PRO A 60 -10.74 24.41 -3.85
CA PRO A 60 -11.77 23.88 -2.98
C PRO A 60 -11.20 22.79 -2.05
N ARG A 61 -11.63 22.78 -0.81
CA ARG A 61 -11.21 21.80 0.21
C ARG A 61 -12.37 20.90 0.57
N VAL A 62 -12.11 19.60 0.64
CA VAL A 62 -13.11 18.59 0.98
C VAL A 62 -12.50 17.62 2.01
N LYS A 63 -13.13 17.53 3.17
CA LYS A 63 -12.76 16.52 4.16
C LYS A 63 -13.35 15.17 3.74
N GLN A 64 -12.51 14.15 3.66
CA GLN A 64 -12.94 12.78 3.41
C GLN A 64 -13.15 12.07 4.75
N GLU A 65 -14.37 11.58 4.96
CA GLU A 65 -14.67 10.69 6.08
C GLU A 65 -14.07 9.31 5.77
N MET A 66 -13.18 8.84 6.65
CA MET A 66 -12.54 7.54 6.51
C MET A 66 -13.46 6.43 6.99
N VAL A 67 -13.56 5.37 6.22
CA VAL A 67 -14.48 4.24 6.47
C VAL A 67 -13.70 2.95 6.48
N ALA A 68 -13.94 2.11 7.48
CA ALA A 68 -13.29 0.82 7.58
C ALA A 68 -13.67 -0.11 6.40
N PRO A 69 -12.72 -0.93 5.90
CA PRO A 69 -13.03 -1.99 4.95
C PRO A 69 -14.18 -2.89 5.43
N PRO A 70 -14.95 -3.48 4.54
CA PRO A 70 -14.79 -3.50 3.09
C PRO A 70 -15.43 -2.31 2.36
N PHE A 71 -15.87 -1.29 3.08
CA PHE A 71 -16.55 -0.15 2.48
C PHE A 71 -15.55 0.93 2.04
N LEU A 72 -15.97 1.74 1.07
CA LEU A 72 -15.22 2.89 0.59
C LEU A 72 -15.88 4.18 1.09
N PRO A 73 -15.08 5.26 1.28
CA PRO A 73 -15.65 6.57 1.53
C PRO A 73 -16.57 7.00 0.39
N LYS A 74 -17.59 7.80 0.72
CA LYS A 74 -18.50 8.37 -0.29
C LYS A 74 -17.70 9.19 -1.28
N HIS A 75 -17.85 8.90 -2.56
CA HIS A 75 -17.11 9.55 -3.64
C HIS A 75 -17.92 9.63 -4.93
N GLU A 76 -17.50 10.52 -5.81
CA GLU A 76 -18.04 10.63 -7.18
C GLU A 76 -17.20 9.78 -8.12
N GLN A 77 -17.85 9.06 -9.06
CA GLN A 77 -17.15 8.24 -10.06
C GLN A 77 -16.55 9.08 -11.18
N VAL A 78 -17.05 10.31 -11.35
CA VAL A 78 -16.58 11.31 -12.32
C VAL A 78 -16.36 12.60 -11.56
N ALA A 79 -15.22 13.23 -11.76
CA ALA A 79 -14.91 14.47 -11.06
C ALA A 79 -15.84 15.60 -11.51
N THR A 80 -16.35 16.37 -10.56
CA THR A 80 -17.04 17.61 -10.81
C THR A 80 -16.05 18.78 -10.64
N GLY A 81 -15.82 19.53 -11.70
CA GLY A 81 -14.92 20.68 -11.71
C GLY A 81 -13.42 20.34 -11.78
N GLY A 82 -12.59 21.30 -11.37
CA GLY A 82 -11.12 21.19 -11.36
C GLY A 82 -10.55 20.39 -10.19
N PRO A 83 -9.21 20.41 -10.00
CA PRO A 83 -8.56 19.84 -8.84
C PRO A 83 -9.05 20.44 -7.52
N LYS A 84 -9.03 19.66 -6.46
CA LYS A 84 -9.37 20.04 -5.11
C LYS A 84 -8.31 19.53 -4.12
N VAL A 85 -8.32 20.05 -2.90
CA VAL A 85 -7.58 19.47 -1.78
C VAL A 85 -8.52 18.54 -1.02
N VAL A 86 -8.15 17.27 -0.95
CA VAL A 86 -8.85 16.26 -0.16
C VAL A 86 -8.11 16.10 1.16
N GLU A 87 -8.76 16.50 2.23
CA GLU A 87 -8.23 16.40 3.60
C GLU A 87 -8.53 15.00 4.14
N VAL A 88 -7.48 14.32 4.57
CA VAL A 88 -7.52 12.97 5.10
C VAL A 88 -6.87 12.96 6.47
N ARG A 89 -7.50 12.33 7.45
CA ARG A 89 -6.90 12.07 8.75
C ARG A 89 -6.78 10.58 8.97
N LEU A 90 -5.57 10.14 9.32
CA LEU A 90 -5.29 8.79 9.74
C LEU A 90 -4.73 8.82 11.17
N ASP A 91 -5.43 8.19 12.08
CA ASP A 91 -5.00 7.98 13.45
C ASP A 91 -4.36 6.60 13.56
N ILE A 92 -3.16 6.53 14.14
CA ILE A 92 -2.47 5.27 14.40
C ILE A 92 -3.08 4.65 15.64
N GLU A 93 -3.30 3.34 15.58
CA GLU A 93 -3.85 2.57 16.71
C GLU A 93 -3.15 1.22 16.79
N GLU A 94 -2.41 1.00 17.89
CA GLU A 94 -1.82 -0.27 18.26
C GLU A 94 -2.79 -1.01 19.15
N LYS A 95 -3.26 -2.19 18.73
CA LYS A 95 -4.29 -2.91 19.48
C LYS A 95 -4.20 -4.42 19.35
N LYS A 96 -4.64 -5.13 20.39
CA LYS A 96 -4.80 -6.58 20.30
C LYS A 96 -5.92 -6.94 19.34
N MET A 97 -5.66 -7.92 18.47
CA MET A 97 -6.63 -8.47 17.52
C MET A 97 -6.55 -10.00 17.57
N VAL A 98 -7.70 -10.63 17.79
CA VAL A 98 -7.85 -12.08 17.71
C VAL A 98 -8.04 -12.45 16.25
N LEU A 99 -7.25 -13.41 15.75
CA LEU A 99 -7.20 -13.78 14.34
C LEU A 99 -8.08 -14.98 14.02
N ASP A 100 -8.25 -15.91 14.96
CA ASP A 100 -9.00 -17.14 14.77
C ASP A 100 -9.70 -17.62 16.06
N ASP A 101 -10.46 -18.70 15.93
CA ASP A 101 -11.15 -19.34 17.07
C ASP A 101 -10.23 -20.18 17.96
N GLU A 102 -8.99 -20.43 17.55
CA GLU A 102 -7.96 -21.14 18.31
C GLU A 102 -7.22 -20.24 19.29
N GLY A 103 -7.53 -18.93 19.24
CA GLY A 103 -6.97 -17.93 20.16
C GLY A 103 -5.64 -17.34 19.71
N ALA A 104 -5.29 -17.47 18.43
CA ALA A 104 -4.21 -16.72 17.85
C ALA A 104 -4.51 -15.23 17.97
N GLU A 105 -3.61 -14.48 18.57
CA GLU A 105 -3.75 -13.03 18.71
C GLU A 105 -2.45 -12.31 18.31
N ILE A 106 -2.59 -11.06 17.87
CA ILE A 106 -1.49 -10.20 17.49
C ILE A 106 -1.72 -8.78 18.03
N TRP A 107 -0.65 -8.07 18.31
CA TRP A 107 -0.69 -6.63 18.39
C TRP A 107 -0.71 -6.05 16.99
N ALA A 108 -1.92 -5.78 16.49
CA ALA A 108 -2.09 -5.16 15.19
C ALA A 108 -1.67 -3.70 15.23
N LEU A 109 -0.87 -3.30 14.24
CA LEU A 109 -0.49 -1.92 13.98
C LEU A 109 -1.39 -1.39 12.88
N THR A 110 -2.20 -0.38 13.16
CA THR A 110 -3.28 -0.03 12.25
C THR A 110 -3.34 1.45 11.92
N PHE A 111 -3.93 1.77 10.77
CA PHE A 111 -4.45 3.08 10.46
C PHE A 111 -5.97 3.07 10.70
N ASN A 112 -6.46 3.92 11.60
CA ASN A 112 -7.87 4.00 12.00
C ASN A 112 -8.46 2.68 12.50
N GLY A 113 -7.66 1.86 13.18
CA GLY A 113 -8.10 0.66 13.89
C GLY A 113 -8.56 -0.51 13.01
N SER A 114 -8.31 -0.51 11.70
CA SER A 114 -8.66 -1.62 10.79
C SER A 114 -7.44 -2.18 10.04
N VAL A 115 -7.52 -3.44 9.64
CA VAL A 115 -6.57 -4.12 8.76
C VAL A 115 -7.36 -4.70 7.58
N PRO A 116 -7.04 -4.30 6.35
CA PRO A 116 -6.18 -3.18 6.01
C PRO A 116 -6.73 -1.83 6.50
N GLY A 117 -5.91 -0.79 6.52
CA GLY A 117 -6.34 0.58 6.79
C GLY A 117 -7.35 1.08 5.75
N PRO A 118 -8.10 2.16 6.04
CA PRO A 118 -9.16 2.67 5.17
C PRO A 118 -8.69 3.03 3.76
N MET A 119 -9.52 2.81 2.76
CA MET A 119 -9.22 3.30 1.41
C MET A 119 -9.40 4.82 1.33
N ILE A 120 -8.39 5.50 0.76
CA ILE A 120 -8.48 6.90 0.37
C ILE A 120 -8.96 6.95 -1.09
N VAL A 121 -9.94 7.80 -1.41
CA VAL A 121 -10.46 7.94 -2.78
C VAL A 121 -10.33 9.38 -3.24
N VAL A 122 -9.60 9.60 -4.35
CA VAL A 122 -9.39 10.91 -4.95
C VAL A 122 -9.49 10.82 -6.47
N HIS A 123 -9.55 11.95 -7.15
CA HIS A 123 -9.40 11.98 -8.61
C HIS A 123 -7.99 12.40 -9.01
N GLN A 124 -7.60 11.99 -10.20
CA GLN A 124 -6.34 12.41 -10.80
C GLN A 124 -6.21 13.95 -10.74
N ASP A 125 -5.03 14.40 -10.36
CA ASP A 125 -4.66 15.81 -10.17
C ASP A 125 -5.24 16.48 -8.91
N ASP A 126 -6.06 15.81 -8.09
CA ASP A 126 -6.37 16.30 -6.76
C ASP A 126 -5.12 16.28 -5.86
N TYR A 127 -5.12 17.13 -4.86
CA TYR A 127 -4.12 17.15 -3.81
C TYR A 127 -4.65 16.41 -2.58
N VAL A 128 -3.89 15.47 -2.08
CA VAL A 128 -4.14 14.83 -0.78
C VAL A 128 -3.41 15.64 0.28
N GLU A 129 -4.12 16.10 1.29
CA GLU A 129 -3.52 16.67 2.49
C GLU A 129 -3.84 15.75 3.66
N LEU A 130 -2.85 14.95 4.02
CA LEU A 130 -2.94 13.97 5.09
C LEU A 130 -2.47 14.58 6.39
N THR A 131 -3.24 14.36 7.46
CA THR A 131 -2.78 14.47 8.85
C THR A 131 -2.62 13.05 9.39
N LEU A 132 -1.39 12.67 9.75
CA LEU A 132 -1.07 11.41 10.42
C LEU A 132 -0.84 11.70 11.90
N VAL A 133 -1.52 10.96 12.78
CA VAL A 133 -1.43 11.16 14.23
C VAL A 133 -1.00 9.87 14.90
N ASN A 134 0.08 9.94 15.69
CA ASN A 134 0.52 8.87 16.56
C ASN A 134 0.16 9.26 18.01
N PRO A 135 -0.82 8.59 18.66
CA PRO A 135 -1.26 8.97 19.98
C PRO A 135 -0.17 8.70 21.04
N GLU A 136 -0.24 9.38 22.18
CA GLU A 136 0.69 9.17 23.32
C GLU A 136 0.67 7.74 23.85
N THR A 137 -0.39 6.99 23.56
CA THR A 137 -0.57 5.59 24.00
C THR A 137 0.17 4.58 23.15
N SER A 138 0.70 4.97 22.00
CA SER A 138 1.50 4.09 21.15
C SER A 138 2.83 3.73 21.79
N ALA A 139 3.31 2.52 21.56
CA ALA A 139 4.61 2.06 22.02
C ALA A 139 5.74 2.39 21.02
N MET A 140 5.40 2.62 19.75
CA MET A 140 6.38 2.71 18.66
C MET A 140 6.26 4.00 17.85
N GLU A 141 7.33 4.31 17.12
CA GLU A 141 7.35 5.33 16.09
C GLU A 141 6.74 4.78 14.80
N HIS A 142 6.04 5.64 14.07
CA HIS A 142 5.38 5.30 12.82
C HIS A 142 5.59 6.38 11.77
N ASN A 143 5.28 6.03 10.52
CA ASN A 143 5.20 6.97 9.40
C ASN A 143 4.22 6.47 8.35
N ILE A 144 4.18 7.11 7.18
CA ILE A 144 3.40 6.62 6.05
C ILE A 144 4.14 6.88 4.73
N ASP A 145 4.24 5.83 3.92
CA ASP A 145 4.76 5.83 2.54
C ASP A 145 3.60 5.60 1.57
N PHE A 146 3.42 6.50 0.61
CA PHE A 146 2.42 6.39 -0.46
C PHE A 146 3.05 5.99 -1.78
N HIS A 147 2.72 4.83 -2.32
CA HIS A 147 3.13 4.43 -3.67
C HIS A 147 2.49 5.29 -4.78
N ALA A 148 1.48 6.09 -4.44
CA ALA A 148 0.87 7.09 -5.34
C ALA A 148 1.68 8.39 -5.42
N SER A 149 2.68 8.58 -4.55
CA SER A 149 3.52 9.77 -4.46
C SER A 149 4.95 9.46 -4.88
N THR A 150 5.70 10.48 -5.27
CA THR A 150 7.12 10.37 -5.62
C THR A 150 7.94 11.35 -4.79
N GLY A 151 9.17 10.97 -4.46
CA GLY A 151 10.06 11.77 -3.60
C GLY A 151 9.83 11.52 -2.10
N ALA A 152 10.83 11.82 -1.29
CA ALA A 152 10.84 11.63 0.17
C ALA A 152 10.31 10.25 0.63
N LEU A 153 10.62 9.18 -0.12
CA LEU A 153 10.12 7.82 0.12
C LEU A 153 8.58 7.79 0.20
N GLY A 154 7.89 8.35 -0.81
CA GLY A 154 6.42 8.39 -0.83
C GLY A 154 5.79 9.24 0.29
N GLY A 155 6.60 10.02 0.99
CA GLY A 155 6.23 10.79 2.18
C GLY A 155 6.81 10.22 3.48
N GLY A 156 7.28 8.98 3.50
CA GLY A 156 7.82 8.31 4.70
C GLY A 156 8.91 9.09 5.40
N GLY A 157 9.78 9.78 4.64
CA GLY A 157 10.82 10.65 5.20
C GLY A 157 10.32 11.97 5.78
N LEU A 158 9.04 12.32 5.63
CA LEU A 158 8.42 13.57 6.09
C LEU A 158 7.32 13.35 7.13
N THR A 159 6.94 12.12 7.39
CA THR A 159 5.80 11.75 8.24
C THR A 159 6.20 10.89 9.42
N HIS A 160 7.47 10.88 9.79
CA HIS A 160 7.94 10.17 10.98
C HIS A 160 7.37 10.84 12.23
N VAL A 161 6.61 10.09 13.01
CA VAL A 161 5.93 10.57 14.21
C VAL A 161 6.19 9.64 15.38
N SER A 162 6.73 10.19 16.46
CA SER A 162 6.85 9.51 17.76
C SER A 162 5.51 9.52 18.49
N PRO A 163 5.32 8.69 19.54
CA PRO A 163 4.12 8.78 20.37
C PRO A 163 3.83 10.21 20.84
N GLY A 164 2.60 10.67 20.65
CA GLY A 164 2.15 12.02 20.96
C GLY A 164 2.37 13.05 19.84
N GLU A 165 2.94 12.67 18.70
CA GLU A 165 3.21 13.57 17.58
C GLU A 165 2.22 13.41 16.43
N GLU A 166 2.14 14.48 15.63
CA GLU A 166 1.42 14.45 14.35
C GLU A 166 2.27 15.05 13.23
N ALA A 167 2.02 14.61 12.00
CA ALA A 167 2.65 15.14 10.79
C ALA A 167 1.61 15.44 9.72
N VAL A 168 1.86 16.49 8.93
CA VAL A 168 1.04 16.83 7.77
C VAL A 168 1.85 16.64 6.50
N LEU A 169 1.32 15.84 5.58
CA LEU A 169 1.88 15.59 4.26
C LEU A 169 0.91 16.05 3.19
N ARG A 170 1.39 16.82 2.20
CA ARG A 170 0.60 17.15 1.02
C ARG A 170 1.30 16.68 -0.24
N PHE A 171 0.57 15.95 -1.09
CA PHE A 171 1.05 15.53 -2.40
C PHE A 171 -0.07 15.60 -3.44
N ARG A 172 0.30 15.60 -4.72
CA ARG A 172 -0.64 15.57 -5.83
C ARG A 172 -0.75 14.14 -6.38
N ALA A 173 -1.96 13.65 -6.54
CA ALA A 173 -2.27 12.34 -7.14
C ALA A 173 -2.23 12.44 -8.66
N THR A 174 -1.07 12.19 -9.28
CA THR A 174 -0.85 12.46 -10.72
C THR A 174 -1.26 11.33 -11.65
N LYS A 175 -1.37 10.09 -11.14
CA LYS A 175 -1.68 8.91 -11.95
C LYS A 175 -2.93 8.23 -11.43
N ALA A 176 -3.87 7.91 -12.33
CA ALA A 176 -5.01 7.07 -12.01
C ALA A 176 -4.56 5.61 -11.73
N GLY A 177 -5.18 4.95 -10.78
CA GLY A 177 -4.89 3.59 -10.36
C GLY A 177 -5.22 3.36 -8.90
N VAL A 178 -4.93 2.15 -8.42
CA VAL A 178 -4.96 1.81 -7.01
C VAL A 178 -3.53 1.58 -6.56
N PHE A 179 -3.13 2.24 -5.49
CA PHE A 179 -1.77 2.21 -4.96
C PHE A 179 -1.80 1.90 -3.47
N VAL A 180 -0.80 1.15 -3.02
CA VAL A 180 -0.63 0.88 -1.58
C VAL A 180 -0.12 2.12 -0.86
N TYR A 181 -0.50 2.28 0.39
CA TYR A 181 0.22 3.05 1.39
C TYR A 181 0.55 2.13 2.57
N HIS A 182 1.64 2.37 3.26
CA HIS A 182 2.04 1.56 4.40
C HIS A 182 3.00 2.30 5.33
N CYS A 183 3.17 1.79 6.53
CA CYS A 183 4.24 2.25 7.42
C CYS A 183 5.59 1.74 6.94
N ALA A 184 6.61 2.60 6.96
CA ALA A 184 7.97 2.28 6.50
C ALA A 184 9.04 2.99 7.37
N PRO A 185 9.11 2.72 8.69
CA PRO A 185 9.97 3.47 9.59
C PRO A 185 11.47 3.21 9.39
N GLY A 186 11.83 2.13 8.69
CA GLY A 186 13.20 1.84 8.27
C GLY A 186 13.63 0.40 8.55
N GLY A 187 14.56 -0.12 7.74
CA GLY A 187 15.18 -1.43 7.93
C GLY A 187 14.18 -2.58 8.09
N ALA A 188 14.43 -3.46 9.05
CA ALA A 188 13.58 -4.60 9.35
C ALA A 188 12.25 -4.24 10.02
N MET A 189 12.09 -3.00 10.49
CA MET A 189 10.80 -2.49 10.99
C MET A 189 9.77 -2.35 9.88
N ILE A 190 10.18 -2.15 8.61
CA ILE A 190 9.24 -2.05 7.49
C ILE A 190 8.40 -3.33 7.33
N PRO A 191 9.00 -4.52 7.09
CA PRO A 191 8.21 -5.75 7.00
C PRO A 191 7.46 -6.06 8.29
N TYR A 192 8.03 -5.79 9.46
CA TYR A 192 7.34 -5.99 10.72
C TYR A 192 6.04 -5.18 10.81
N HIS A 193 6.08 -3.86 10.60
CA HIS A 193 4.88 -3.01 10.66
C HIS A 193 3.84 -3.39 9.60
N VAL A 194 4.27 -3.71 8.37
CA VAL A 194 3.35 -4.10 7.29
C VAL A 194 2.68 -5.44 7.61
N CYS A 195 3.43 -6.45 8.07
CA CYS A 195 2.89 -7.76 8.43
C CYS A 195 2.06 -7.74 9.72
N HIS A 196 2.16 -6.67 10.53
CA HIS A 196 1.26 -6.44 11.67
C HIS A 196 0.01 -5.63 11.30
N GLY A 197 -0.22 -5.39 10.00
CA GLY A 197 -1.46 -4.82 9.49
C GLY A 197 -1.36 -3.36 9.03
N MET A 198 -0.19 -2.72 9.15
CA MET A 198 -0.06 -1.28 8.88
C MET A 198 0.10 -0.97 7.40
N ASN A 199 -0.91 -1.29 6.64
CA ASN A 199 -1.03 -1.05 5.21
C ASN A 199 -2.46 -0.67 4.83
N GLY A 200 -2.63 -0.07 3.66
CA GLY A 200 -3.91 0.32 3.11
C GLY A 200 -3.77 0.72 1.65
N ALA A 201 -4.80 1.30 1.06
CA ALA A 201 -4.76 1.70 -0.34
C ALA A 201 -5.35 3.09 -0.60
N ILE A 202 -4.85 3.73 -1.64
CA ILE A 202 -5.42 4.93 -2.24
C ILE A 202 -5.88 4.63 -3.67
N MET A 203 -7.13 4.91 -3.96
CA MET A 203 -7.72 4.84 -5.30
C MET A 203 -7.75 6.22 -5.91
N VAL A 204 -7.00 6.39 -7.00
CA VAL A 204 -6.99 7.61 -7.81
C VAL A 204 -7.83 7.36 -9.06
N LEU A 205 -9.02 7.92 -9.11
CA LEU A 205 -9.94 7.79 -10.25
C LEU A 205 -9.52 8.72 -11.38
N PRO A 206 -9.66 8.31 -12.66
CA PRO A 206 -9.61 9.24 -13.77
C PRO A 206 -10.69 10.32 -13.60
N ARG A 207 -10.39 11.58 -13.96
CA ARG A 207 -11.37 12.67 -13.78
C ARG A 207 -12.67 12.48 -14.57
N ASP A 208 -12.58 11.84 -15.73
CA ASP A 208 -13.72 11.52 -16.60
C ASP A 208 -14.34 10.14 -16.32
N GLY A 209 -13.91 9.49 -15.22
CA GLY A 209 -14.38 8.19 -14.74
C GLY A 209 -13.67 7.01 -15.40
N LEU A 210 -14.00 5.83 -14.91
CA LEU A 210 -13.44 4.56 -15.43
C LEU A 210 -13.97 4.28 -16.83
N LYS A 211 -13.11 3.68 -17.67
CA LYS A 211 -13.44 3.26 -19.03
C LYS A 211 -12.93 1.85 -19.29
N ALA A 212 -13.69 1.09 -20.07
CA ALA A 212 -13.23 -0.15 -20.65
C ALA A 212 -12.16 0.10 -21.73
N ALA A 213 -11.53 -0.97 -22.22
CA ALA A 213 -10.47 -0.88 -23.22
C ALA A 213 -10.93 -0.25 -24.54
N ASP A 214 -12.20 -0.36 -24.87
CA ASP A 214 -12.83 0.26 -26.05
C ASP A 214 -13.25 1.73 -25.84
N GLY A 215 -13.00 2.28 -24.64
CA GLY A 215 -13.37 3.64 -24.27
C GLY A 215 -14.78 3.78 -23.69
N THR A 216 -15.56 2.71 -23.61
CA THR A 216 -16.91 2.73 -23.04
C THR A 216 -16.85 3.09 -21.55
N PRO A 217 -17.66 4.07 -21.05
CA PRO A 217 -17.69 4.41 -19.65
C PRO A 217 -18.14 3.23 -18.77
N ILE A 218 -17.38 2.95 -17.72
CA ILE A 218 -17.74 1.99 -16.67
C ILE A 218 -18.38 2.76 -15.52
N ARG A 219 -19.53 2.27 -15.04
CA ARG A 219 -20.20 2.74 -13.84
C ARG A 219 -20.45 1.56 -12.92
N TYR A 220 -20.41 1.79 -11.63
CA TYR A 220 -20.68 0.77 -10.61
C TYR A 220 -21.67 1.32 -9.59
N ASP A 221 -22.55 0.44 -9.10
CA ASP A 221 -23.48 0.76 -8.04
C ASP A 221 -22.85 0.57 -6.65
N ARG A 222 -21.87 -0.33 -6.57
CA ARG A 222 -21.14 -0.65 -5.34
C ARG A 222 -19.68 -0.95 -5.66
N ALA A 223 -18.79 -0.56 -4.74
CA ALA A 223 -17.39 -0.92 -4.74
C ALA A 223 -17.00 -1.42 -3.34
N TYR A 224 -16.17 -2.42 -3.29
CA TYR A 224 -15.64 -3.00 -2.05
C TYR A 224 -14.13 -3.01 -2.08
N TYR A 225 -13.53 -2.73 -0.93
CA TYR A 225 -12.10 -2.85 -0.71
C TYR A 225 -11.83 -4.07 0.16
N ILE A 226 -11.17 -5.07 -0.40
CA ILE A 226 -10.77 -6.28 0.29
C ILE A 226 -9.24 -6.35 0.22
N GLY A 227 -8.60 -6.51 1.38
CA GLY A 227 -7.18 -6.76 1.50
C GLY A 227 -6.94 -8.13 2.09
N GLU A 228 -5.90 -8.81 1.62
CA GLU A 228 -5.37 -10.04 2.19
C GLU A 228 -4.17 -9.70 3.05
N GLN A 229 -4.04 -10.34 4.21
CA GLN A 229 -2.98 -10.09 5.16
C GLN A 229 -2.45 -11.40 5.72
N ASP A 230 -1.15 -11.63 5.60
CA ASP A 230 -0.44 -12.72 6.25
C ASP A 230 0.10 -12.26 7.61
N TYR A 231 -0.07 -13.10 8.62
CA TYR A 231 0.45 -12.86 9.95
C TYR A 231 1.49 -13.92 10.33
N TYR A 232 2.55 -13.51 11.02
CA TYR A 232 3.69 -14.35 11.39
C TYR A 232 3.77 -14.47 12.89
N LEU A 233 3.15 -15.52 13.44
CA LEU A 233 3.03 -15.76 14.86
C LEU A 233 4.01 -16.82 15.32
N ALA A 234 4.68 -16.58 16.45
CA ALA A 234 5.54 -17.53 17.08
C ALA A 234 4.75 -18.47 18.01
N LYS A 235 5.23 -19.69 18.10
CA LYS A 235 4.73 -20.70 19.04
C LYS A 235 5.81 -21.08 20.04
N ASP A 236 5.39 -21.48 21.21
CA ASP A 236 6.25 -21.98 22.28
C ASP A 236 6.63 -23.47 22.08
N GLU A 237 7.29 -24.06 23.06
CA GLU A 237 7.70 -25.47 23.07
C GLU A 237 6.54 -26.48 23.15
N HIS A 238 5.34 -26.00 23.48
CA HIS A 238 4.10 -26.79 23.54
C HIS A 238 3.22 -26.62 22.29
N ASP A 239 3.72 -25.94 21.25
CA ASP A 239 2.99 -25.60 20.01
C ASP A 239 1.80 -24.63 20.24
N GLU A 240 1.83 -23.86 21.32
CA GLU A 240 0.85 -22.83 21.63
C GLU A 240 1.33 -21.45 21.17
N TYR A 241 0.42 -20.57 20.71
CA TYR A 241 0.77 -19.23 20.30
C TYR A 241 1.24 -18.38 21.51
N ILE A 242 2.41 -17.76 21.34
CA ILE A 242 2.96 -16.86 22.37
C ILE A 242 2.13 -15.59 22.41
N LYS A 243 1.74 -15.16 23.62
CA LYS A 243 1.00 -13.92 23.86
C LYS A 243 1.92 -12.85 24.43
N TYR A 244 1.79 -11.65 23.90
CA TYR A 244 2.61 -10.50 24.27
C TYR A 244 1.76 -9.43 24.96
N GLU A 245 2.37 -8.69 25.89
CA GLU A 245 1.66 -7.69 26.69
C GLU A 245 1.57 -6.33 25.96
N THR A 246 2.59 -5.96 25.19
CA THR A 246 2.65 -4.68 24.47
C THR A 246 3.03 -4.88 23.01
N ALA A 247 2.65 -3.91 22.17
CA ALA A 247 3.08 -3.86 20.79
C ALA A 247 4.61 -3.77 20.71
N GLY A 248 5.21 -4.50 19.78
CA GLY A 248 6.67 -4.53 19.57
C GLY A 248 7.43 -5.59 20.37
N GLU A 249 6.85 -6.18 21.42
CA GLU A 249 7.51 -7.25 22.16
C GLU A 249 7.76 -8.49 21.29
N ASP A 250 6.88 -8.77 20.34
CA ASP A 250 6.97 -9.90 19.41
C ASP A 250 7.92 -9.66 18.21
N TYR A 251 8.56 -8.48 18.14
CA TYR A 251 9.37 -8.08 16.97
C TYR A 251 10.41 -9.13 16.57
N ALA A 252 11.22 -9.62 17.52
CA ALA A 252 12.26 -10.59 17.23
C ALA A 252 11.69 -11.95 16.82
N ASP A 253 10.60 -12.37 17.43
CA ASP A 253 9.93 -13.64 17.14
C ASP A 253 9.24 -13.61 15.80
N SER A 254 8.52 -12.54 15.48
CA SER A 254 7.88 -12.35 14.18
C SER A 254 8.89 -12.35 13.04
N LEU A 255 10.02 -11.65 13.18
CA LEU A 255 11.09 -11.67 12.18
C LEU A 255 11.71 -13.06 12.02
N ARG A 256 11.87 -13.81 13.12
CA ARG A 256 12.38 -15.18 13.05
C ARG A 256 11.42 -16.09 12.30
N VAL A 257 10.11 -16.00 12.54
CA VAL A 257 9.11 -16.78 11.81
C VAL A 257 9.12 -16.41 10.32
N MET A 258 9.10 -15.11 9.98
CA MET A 258 9.18 -14.64 8.59
C MET A 258 10.42 -15.15 7.85
N ALA A 259 11.56 -15.30 8.55
CA ALA A 259 12.81 -15.77 7.95
C ALA A 259 12.84 -17.28 7.67
N THR A 260 11.87 -18.05 8.17
CA THR A 260 11.79 -19.51 8.00
C THR A 260 10.92 -19.93 6.80
N LEU A 261 10.23 -19.01 6.20
CA LEU A 261 9.40 -19.20 5.00
C LEU A 261 10.15 -18.90 3.71
#